data_6d1e3d8cff37ef61444066fcbb6d7c69
#
_entry.id   6d1e3d8cff37ef61444066fcbb6d7c69
#
_cell.length_a   1.000
_cell.length_b   1.000
_cell.length_c   1.000
_cell.angle_alpha   90.00
_cell.angle_beta   90.00
_cell.angle_gamma   90.00
#
_symmetry.space_group_name_H-M   'P 1'
#
loop_
_entity.id
_entity.type
_entity.pdbx_description
1 polymer ?
#
loop_
_entity_poly.entity_id
_entity_poly.type
_entity_poly.pdbx_seq_one_letter_code
_entity_poly.pdbx_strand_id
1 'polypeptide(L)'
;METGRDGAPSYEFRSKDIEYLQHRDKPLLARLYRPIGAAGPRPAIVDVHGGAWTSGDRQQNAVIAERLAATGTIVLSLDFRMPPEASFPASICDVNYGIRWLKAKAKSLGLALGRVGGLGTSSGGQQLMLTALRPRDGRYASLPLDE
;
A
#
# COMPACT_ATOMS: atom_id res chain seq x y z
N MET A 1 11.34 23.83 -5.87
CA MET A 1 11.42 22.41 -6.27
C MET A 1 12.90 22.06 -6.40
N GLU A 2 13.44 21.26 -5.49
CA GLU A 2 14.81 20.78 -5.61
C GLU A 2 14.89 19.69 -6.69
N THR A 3 15.96 19.71 -7.46
CA THR A 3 16.26 18.61 -8.38
C THR A 3 17.08 17.55 -7.64
N GLY A 4 16.66 16.30 -7.73
CA GLY A 4 17.46 15.17 -7.25
C GLY A 4 18.80 15.04 -8.02
N ARG A 5 19.68 14.15 -7.56
CA ARG A 5 21.04 13.97 -8.15
C ARG A 5 21.05 13.72 -9.66
N ASP A 6 19.93 13.30 -10.24
CA ASP A 6 19.80 12.97 -11.68
C ASP A 6 18.95 13.99 -12.46
N GLY A 7 18.74 15.20 -11.92
CA GLY A 7 17.94 16.23 -12.58
C GLY A 7 16.43 15.99 -12.59
N ALA A 8 15.95 14.89 -11.98
CA ALA A 8 14.53 14.62 -11.82
C ALA A 8 13.92 15.53 -10.74
N PRO A 9 12.65 15.96 -10.89
CA PRO A 9 11.99 16.76 -9.88
C PRO A 9 11.87 15.97 -8.58
N SER A 10 12.27 16.58 -7.47
CA SER A 10 12.08 16.05 -6.13
C SER A 10 10.96 16.81 -5.42
N TYR A 11 10.02 16.08 -4.86
CA TYR A 11 8.88 16.62 -4.13
C TYR A 11 9.07 16.45 -2.64
N GLU A 12 8.66 17.44 -1.87
CA GLU A 12 8.34 17.24 -0.47
C GLU A 12 7.16 16.27 -0.36
N PHE A 13 7.06 15.55 0.74
CA PHE A 13 5.94 14.65 1.00
C PHE A 13 5.47 14.75 2.45
N ARG A 14 4.25 14.31 2.68
CA ARG A 14 3.68 14.09 4.01
C ARG A 14 3.36 12.62 4.19
N SER A 15 3.56 12.12 5.40
CA SER A 15 3.11 10.78 5.78
C SER A 15 2.16 10.85 6.96
N LYS A 16 1.16 9.98 6.96
CA LYS A 16 0.24 9.78 8.09
C LYS A 16 -0.23 8.35 8.15
N ASP A 17 -0.52 7.88 9.36
CA ASP A 17 -1.22 6.62 9.56
C ASP A 17 -2.71 6.82 9.37
N ILE A 18 -3.33 5.91 8.65
CA ILE A 18 -4.76 5.89 8.36
C ILE A 18 -5.30 4.49 8.62
N GLU A 19 -6.53 4.41 9.08
CA GLU A 19 -7.26 3.15 9.10
C GLU A 19 -7.78 2.85 7.69
N TYR A 20 -7.43 1.70 7.15
CA TYR A 20 -7.89 1.30 5.82
C TYR A 20 -8.84 0.10 5.86
N LEU A 21 -8.82 -0.67 6.95
CA LEU A 21 -9.64 -1.86 7.12
C LEU A 21 -9.97 -2.05 8.60
N GLN A 22 -11.20 -2.42 8.90
CA GLN A 22 -11.65 -2.75 10.25
C GLN A 22 -11.97 -4.25 10.32
N HIS A 23 -11.28 -4.97 11.21
CA HIS A 23 -11.61 -6.35 11.55
C HIS A 23 -12.18 -6.40 12.96
N ARG A 24 -13.47 -6.69 13.09
CA ARG A 24 -14.18 -6.70 14.36
C ARG A 24 -13.86 -5.40 15.13
N ASP A 25 -13.17 -5.51 16.27
CA ASP A 25 -12.81 -4.38 17.11
C ASP A 25 -11.37 -3.87 16.89
N LYS A 26 -10.66 -4.42 15.87
CA LYS A 26 -9.27 -4.10 15.59
C LYS A 26 -9.12 -3.40 14.25
N PRO A 27 -8.72 -2.12 14.22
CA PRO A 27 -8.36 -1.45 12.98
C PRO A 27 -7.01 -1.95 12.47
N LEU A 28 -6.91 -2.11 11.15
CA LEU A 28 -5.64 -2.24 10.45
C LEU A 28 -5.24 -0.89 9.88
N LEU A 29 -4.01 -0.51 10.15
CA LEU A 29 -3.46 0.77 9.73
C LEU A 29 -2.65 0.60 8.45
N ALA A 30 -2.59 1.67 7.68
CA ALA A 30 -1.64 1.85 6.61
C ALA A 30 -0.94 3.20 6.79
N ARG A 31 0.31 3.30 6.36
CA ARG A 31 0.99 4.58 6.25
C ARG A 31 0.87 5.10 4.83
N LEU A 32 0.21 6.24 4.70
CA LEU A 32 0.01 6.93 3.44
C LEU A 32 1.08 8.03 3.29
N TYR A 33 1.89 7.92 2.24
CA TYR A 33 2.85 8.94 1.82
C TYR A 33 2.29 9.69 0.62
N ARG A 34 2.18 11.01 0.73
CA ARG A 34 1.65 11.87 -0.35
C ARG A 34 2.63 12.96 -0.73
N PRO A 35 3.04 13.04 -2.01
CA PRO A 35 3.81 14.17 -2.53
C PRO A 35 3.04 15.49 -2.36
N ILE A 36 3.76 16.57 -2.05
CA ILE A 36 3.23 17.92 -1.91
C ILE A 36 3.54 18.71 -3.18
N GLY A 37 2.58 19.50 -3.65
CA GLY A 37 2.77 20.38 -4.82
C GLY A 37 2.89 19.67 -6.16
N ALA A 38 2.68 18.35 -6.20
CA ALA A 38 2.66 17.61 -7.45
C ALA A 38 1.34 17.84 -8.20
N ALA A 39 1.42 18.28 -9.45
CA ALA A 39 0.25 18.55 -10.29
C ALA A 39 -0.30 17.27 -10.93
N GLY A 40 -1.62 17.23 -11.14
CA GLY A 40 -2.32 16.18 -11.87
C GLY A 40 -2.43 14.84 -11.12
N PRO A 41 -3.10 13.85 -11.74
CA PRO A 41 -3.22 12.51 -11.16
C PRO A 41 -1.86 11.81 -11.05
N ARG A 42 -1.59 11.21 -9.89
CA ARG A 42 -0.28 10.60 -9.56
C ARG A 42 -0.32 9.08 -9.64
N PRO A 43 0.80 8.44 -10.01
CA PRO A 43 0.94 7.01 -9.83
C PRO A 43 0.91 6.65 -8.35
N ALA A 44 0.51 5.43 -8.04
CA ALA A 44 0.49 4.92 -6.67
C ALA A 44 1.10 3.53 -6.56
N ILE A 45 1.67 3.25 -5.41
CA ILE A 45 2.24 1.95 -5.04
C ILE A 45 1.59 1.50 -3.73
N VAL A 46 1.11 0.26 -3.71
CA VAL A 46 0.83 -0.46 -2.47
C VAL A 46 2.10 -1.17 -2.05
N ASP A 47 2.57 -0.90 -0.84
CA ASP A 47 3.78 -1.48 -0.28
C ASP A 47 3.42 -2.55 0.77
N VAL A 48 3.96 -3.76 0.58
CA VAL A 48 3.72 -4.94 1.41
C VAL A 48 5.04 -5.41 2.01
N HIS A 49 5.19 -5.21 3.32
CA HIS A 49 6.43 -5.53 4.03
C HIS A 49 6.71 -7.04 4.11
N GLY A 50 7.99 -7.38 4.32
CA GLY A 50 8.44 -8.73 4.63
C GLY A 50 8.32 -9.08 6.12
N GLY A 51 9.01 -10.12 6.55
CA GLY A 51 9.05 -10.58 7.93
C GLY A 51 8.59 -12.02 8.10
N ALA A 52 8.85 -12.86 7.11
CA ALA A 52 8.55 -14.30 7.12
C ALA A 52 7.08 -14.61 7.50
N TRP A 53 6.15 -13.78 7.04
CA TRP A 53 4.68 -13.86 7.28
C TRP A 53 4.24 -13.69 8.73
N THR A 54 5.16 -13.42 9.68
CA THR A 54 4.87 -13.42 11.12
C THR A 54 5.33 -12.16 11.84
N SER A 55 6.05 -11.26 11.19
CA SER A 55 6.58 -10.03 11.78
C SER A 55 6.64 -8.88 10.78
N GLY A 56 7.00 -7.71 11.27
CA GLY A 56 7.06 -6.49 10.48
C GLY A 56 5.79 -5.64 10.60
N ASP A 57 5.85 -4.46 10.04
CA ASP A 57 4.76 -3.52 10.01
C ASP A 57 4.88 -2.54 8.82
N ARG A 58 3.91 -1.64 8.69
CA ARG A 58 3.83 -0.60 7.65
C ARG A 58 5.02 0.36 7.59
N GLN A 59 5.92 0.34 8.56
CA GLN A 59 7.09 1.22 8.61
C GLN A 59 8.36 0.53 8.11
N GLN A 60 8.33 -0.77 7.90
CA GLN A 60 9.53 -1.55 7.57
C GLN A 60 10.22 -1.08 6.30
N ASN A 61 9.48 -0.66 5.28
CA ASN A 61 10.00 -0.16 4.02
C ASN A 61 10.01 1.39 3.94
N ALA A 62 10.01 2.09 5.07
CA ALA A 62 9.88 3.55 5.10
C ALA A 62 10.88 4.27 4.19
N VAL A 63 12.15 3.86 4.18
CA VAL A 63 13.19 4.48 3.33
C VAL A 63 12.84 4.38 1.84
N ILE A 64 12.28 3.25 1.41
CA ILE A 64 11.87 3.05 0.01
C ILE A 64 10.62 3.89 -0.28
N ALA A 65 9.63 3.86 0.62
CA ALA A 65 8.39 4.60 0.49
C ALA A 65 8.62 6.12 0.41
N GLU A 66 9.50 6.66 1.24
CA GLU A 66 9.88 8.07 1.23
C GLU A 66 10.56 8.48 -0.08
N ARG A 67 11.49 7.64 -0.59
CA ARG A 67 12.13 7.89 -1.89
C ARG A 67 11.14 7.87 -3.04
N LEU A 68 10.20 6.93 -3.05
CA LEU A 68 9.12 6.89 -4.04
C LEU A 68 8.21 8.12 -3.93
N ALA A 69 7.87 8.54 -2.72
CA ALA A 69 7.07 9.75 -2.51
C ALA A 69 7.79 11.00 -3.03
N ALA A 70 9.09 11.10 -2.81
CA ALA A 70 9.92 12.20 -3.34
C ALA A 70 9.97 12.23 -4.88
N THR A 71 9.71 11.13 -5.57
CA THR A 71 9.54 11.13 -7.05
C THR A 71 8.13 11.53 -7.51
N GLY A 72 7.23 11.83 -6.60
CA GLY A 72 5.85 12.18 -6.90
C GLY A 72 4.88 10.99 -6.94
N THR A 73 5.27 9.85 -6.39
CA THR A 73 4.42 8.65 -6.29
C THR A 73 3.70 8.62 -4.94
N ILE A 74 2.41 8.31 -4.92
CA ILE A 74 1.68 8.06 -3.69
C ILE A 74 2.00 6.64 -3.24
N VAL A 75 2.34 6.45 -1.95
CA VAL A 75 2.64 5.12 -1.41
C VAL A 75 1.70 4.81 -0.25
N LEU A 76 1.14 3.61 -0.26
CA LEU A 76 0.32 3.06 0.81
C LEU A 76 1.01 1.81 1.37
N SER A 77 1.71 1.96 2.50
CA SER A 77 2.38 0.85 3.19
C SER A 77 1.42 0.22 4.18
N LEU A 78 1.14 -1.07 4.02
CA LEU A 78 0.08 -1.78 4.75
C LEU A 78 0.59 -2.49 6.00
N ASP A 79 -0.19 -2.42 7.09
CA ASP A 79 -0.28 -3.50 8.05
C ASP A 79 -1.27 -4.54 7.54
N PHE A 80 -1.10 -5.78 7.91
CA PHE A 80 -2.01 -6.87 7.60
C PHE A 80 -1.98 -7.92 8.72
N ARG A 81 -3.02 -8.74 8.82
CA ARG A 81 -3.09 -9.79 9.84
C ARG A 81 -2.04 -10.87 9.59
N MET A 82 -1.47 -11.38 10.67
CA MET A 82 -0.42 -12.40 10.65
C MET A 82 -0.66 -13.46 11.72
N PRO A 83 -0.12 -14.69 11.56
CA PRO A 83 -0.09 -15.66 12.64
C PRO A 83 0.63 -15.10 13.89
N PRO A 84 0.23 -15.53 15.10
CA PRO A 84 -0.82 -16.50 15.39
C PRO A 84 -2.25 -15.92 15.40
N GLU A 85 -2.41 -14.61 15.23
CA GLU A 85 -3.71 -13.93 15.28
C GLU A 85 -4.64 -14.42 14.17
N ALA A 86 -4.12 -14.53 12.95
CA ALA A 86 -4.85 -15.05 11.80
C ALA A 86 -3.91 -15.79 10.85
N SER A 87 -4.32 -16.99 10.46
CA SER A 87 -3.55 -17.82 9.53
C SER A 87 -3.84 -17.49 8.07
N PHE A 88 -3.06 -18.08 7.16
CA PHE A 88 -3.34 -18.03 5.72
C PHE A 88 -4.83 -18.37 5.43
N PRO A 89 -5.54 -17.64 4.56
CA PRO A 89 -5.04 -16.57 3.67
C PRO A 89 -5.31 -15.15 4.18
N ALA A 90 -5.47 -14.92 5.46
CA ALA A 90 -5.91 -13.65 6.03
C ALA A 90 -5.07 -12.45 5.56
N SER A 91 -3.75 -12.56 5.58
CA SER A 91 -2.87 -11.47 5.14
C SER A 91 -3.05 -11.13 3.66
N ILE A 92 -3.27 -12.14 2.82
CA ILE A 92 -3.50 -11.93 1.39
C ILE A 92 -4.86 -11.28 1.15
N CYS A 93 -5.88 -11.63 1.92
CA CYS A 93 -7.18 -10.95 1.89
C CYS A 93 -7.04 -9.47 2.24
N ASP A 94 -6.25 -9.14 3.25
CA ASP A 94 -6.01 -7.76 3.67
C ASP A 94 -5.25 -6.98 2.60
N VAL A 95 -4.23 -7.57 1.98
CA VAL A 95 -3.49 -6.94 0.88
C VAL A 95 -4.38 -6.72 -0.34
N ASN A 96 -5.19 -7.70 -0.72
CA ASN A 96 -6.17 -7.57 -1.80
C ASN A 96 -7.16 -6.43 -1.51
N TYR A 97 -7.68 -6.38 -0.28
CA TYR A 97 -8.56 -5.30 0.15
C TYR A 97 -7.86 -3.93 0.06
N GLY A 98 -6.62 -3.82 0.55
CA GLY A 98 -5.85 -2.57 0.52
C GLY A 98 -5.65 -2.02 -0.90
N ILE A 99 -5.40 -2.90 -1.88
CA ILE A 99 -5.29 -2.51 -3.29
C ILE A 99 -6.64 -1.97 -3.82
N ARG A 100 -7.74 -2.67 -3.54
CA ARG A 100 -9.08 -2.23 -3.96
C ARG A 100 -9.50 -0.94 -3.26
N TRP A 101 -9.19 -0.81 -1.96
CA TRP A 101 -9.44 0.37 -1.17
C TRP A 101 -8.71 1.59 -1.76
N LEU A 102 -7.41 1.44 -2.07
CA LEU A 102 -6.63 2.50 -2.68
C LEU A 102 -7.24 2.96 -4.02
N LYS A 103 -7.65 2.01 -4.86
CA LYS A 103 -8.32 2.32 -6.14
C LYS A 103 -9.66 3.01 -5.92
N ALA A 104 -10.46 2.60 -4.94
CA ALA A 104 -11.73 3.24 -4.62
C ALA A 104 -11.54 4.69 -4.12
N LYS A 105 -10.42 5.00 -3.46
CA LYS A 105 -10.07 6.35 -3.01
C LYS A 105 -9.34 7.19 -4.07
N ALA A 106 -9.24 6.72 -5.30
CA ALA A 106 -8.45 7.36 -6.35
C ALA A 106 -8.79 8.84 -6.53
N LYS A 107 -10.07 9.19 -6.60
CA LYS A 107 -10.52 10.58 -6.79
C LYS A 107 -10.08 11.47 -5.62
N SER A 108 -10.31 11.05 -4.39
CA SER A 108 -9.99 11.83 -3.18
C SER A 108 -8.49 11.94 -2.92
N LEU A 109 -7.71 10.96 -3.37
CA LEU A 109 -6.26 10.95 -3.22
C LEU A 109 -5.51 11.53 -4.43
N GLY A 110 -6.20 11.80 -5.53
CA GLY A 110 -5.58 12.29 -6.77
C GLY A 110 -4.77 11.21 -7.49
N LEU A 111 -5.26 9.97 -7.51
CA LEU A 111 -4.59 8.85 -8.17
C LEU A 111 -4.95 8.77 -9.65
N ALA A 112 -3.97 8.34 -10.46
CA ALA A 112 -4.20 7.84 -11.81
C ALA A 112 -4.53 6.34 -11.74
N LEU A 113 -5.81 5.97 -11.89
CA LEU A 113 -6.29 4.58 -11.72
C LEU A 113 -5.53 3.54 -12.56
N GLY A 114 -5.13 3.89 -13.77
CA GLY A 114 -4.33 3.01 -14.64
C GLY A 114 -2.85 2.90 -14.25
N ARG A 115 -2.42 3.54 -13.16
CA ARG A 115 -1.02 3.62 -12.72
C ARG A 115 -0.87 3.24 -11.25
N VAL A 116 -1.57 2.20 -10.83
CA VAL A 116 -1.44 1.61 -9.49
C VAL A 116 -0.61 0.34 -9.61
N GLY A 117 0.53 0.33 -8.96
CA GLY A 117 1.43 -0.81 -8.88
C GLY A 117 1.58 -1.33 -7.46
N GLY A 118 2.46 -2.31 -7.28
CA GLY A 118 2.78 -2.87 -5.98
C GLY A 118 4.28 -3.07 -5.80
N LEU A 119 4.71 -2.97 -4.55
CA LEU A 119 6.06 -3.29 -4.10
C LEU A 119 5.94 -4.26 -2.93
N GLY A 120 6.63 -5.36 -3.01
CA GLY A 120 6.66 -6.34 -1.93
C GLY A 120 8.08 -6.78 -1.64
N THR A 121 8.44 -6.81 -0.36
CA THR A 121 9.75 -7.27 0.09
C THR A 121 9.64 -8.65 0.72
N SER A 122 10.52 -9.60 0.32
CA SER A 122 10.57 -10.97 0.88
C SER A 122 9.17 -11.64 0.84
N SER A 123 8.66 -12.10 1.99
CA SER A 123 7.31 -12.68 2.12
C SER A 123 6.19 -11.75 1.65
N GLY A 124 6.38 -10.43 1.74
CA GLY A 124 5.45 -9.44 1.18
C GLY A 124 5.37 -9.50 -0.34
N GLY A 125 6.46 -9.82 -1.01
CA GLY A 125 6.48 -10.04 -2.46
C GLY A 125 5.62 -11.23 -2.89
N GLN A 126 5.69 -12.34 -2.15
CA GLN A 126 4.85 -13.52 -2.41
C GLN A 126 3.36 -13.17 -2.23
N GLN A 127 3.00 -12.49 -1.16
CA GLN A 127 1.61 -12.07 -0.89
C GLN A 127 1.08 -11.15 -1.99
N LEU A 128 1.90 -10.18 -2.40
CA LEU A 128 1.53 -9.25 -3.47
C LEU A 128 1.37 -9.97 -4.82
N MET A 129 2.25 -10.92 -5.15
CA MET A 129 2.15 -11.70 -6.38
C MET A 129 0.87 -12.54 -6.42
N LEU A 130 0.50 -13.20 -5.33
CA LEU A 130 -0.78 -13.94 -5.27
C LEU A 130 -1.97 -13.02 -5.52
N THR A 131 -1.95 -11.83 -4.92
CA THR A 131 -2.99 -10.84 -5.12
C THR A 131 -3.04 -10.33 -6.57
N ALA A 132 -1.88 -10.07 -7.18
CA ALA A 132 -1.80 -9.55 -8.54
C ALA A 132 -2.19 -10.59 -9.60
N LEU A 133 -1.77 -11.84 -9.41
CA LEU A 133 -2.04 -12.92 -10.35
C LEU A 133 -3.44 -13.52 -10.20
N ARG A 134 -4.05 -13.38 -9.02
CA ARG A 134 -5.37 -13.94 -8.69
C ARG A 134 -6.30 -12.90 -8.03
N PRO A 135 -6.52 -11.75 -8.67
CA PRO A 135 -7.21 -10.61 -8.03
C PRO A 135 -8.69 -10.88 -7.75
N ARG A 136 -9.29 -11.88 -8.40
CA ARG A 136 -10.71 -12.26 -8.26
C ARG A 136 -10.89 -13.62 -7.61
N ASP A 137 -9.85 -14.25 -7.12
CA ASP A 137 -9.96 -15.53 -6.40
C ASP A 137 -10.73 -15.29 -5.10
N GLY A 138 -11.84 -16.02 -4.92
CA GLY A 138 -12.73 -15.83 -3.77
C GLY A 138 -12.07 -16.09 -2.41
N ARG A 139 -10.95 -16.81 -2.38
CA ARG A 139 -10.15 -16.98 -1.16
C ARG A 139 -9.47 -15.69 -0.73
N TYR A 140 -9.08 -14.83 -1.68
CA TYR A 140 -8.31 -13.61 -1.45
C TYR A 140 -9.17 -12.35 -1.56
N ALA A 141 -10.15 -12.34 -2.44
CA ALA A 141 -11.06 -11.22 -2.66
C ALA A 141 -12.34 -11.32 -1.79
N SER A 142 -12.23 -11.88 -0.59
CA SER A 142 -13.38 -12.21 0.27
C SER A 142 -13.90 -11.03 1.09
N LEU A 143 -13.10 -9.99 1.28
CA LEU A 143 -13.50 -8.84 2.10
C LEU A 143 -14.28 -7.84 1.23
N PRO A 144 -15.54 -7.48 1.58
CA PRO A 144 -16.27 -6.44 0.88
C PRO A 144 -15.62 -5.07 1.12
N LEU A 145 -15.66 -4.21 0.09
CA LEU A 145 -15.39 -2.78 0.29
C LEU A 145 -16.65 -2.14 0.85
N ASP A 146 -16.49 -1.34 1.90
CA ASP A 146 -17.53 -0.44 2.34
C ASP A 146 -17.68 0.68 1.28
N GLU A 147 -18.91 0.91 0.82
CA GLU A 147 -19.25 1.96 -0.16
C GLU A 147 -19.14 3.37 0.43
#